data_0b36dded4087c9cab1f60b97d63e1d8b
#
_entry.id   0b36dded4087c9cab1f60b97d63e1d8b
#
_cell.length_a   1.000
_cell.length_b   1.000
_cell.length_c   1.000
_cell.angle_alpha   90.00
_cell.angle_beta   90.00
_cell.angle_gamma   90.00
#
_symmetry.space_group_name_H-M   'P 1'
#
loop_
_entity.id
_entity.type
_entity.pdbx_description
1 polymer ?
#
loop_
_entity_poly.entity_id
_entity_poly.type
_entity_poly.pdbx_seq_one_letter_code
_entity_poly.pdbx_strand_id
1 'polypeptide(L)'
;MKRSFIALAAALACAGAAHAQSSVQLTGLVDAYAGSMRMAGDASGKGVVGSGGMTTSWWGMKGQEDLGGGLKVDFQLTAFMRVDTGSPGRFDGDPYFSRDANVGLSGGFGTVRLGRGMAPNFLPTILTNPFGDSFTISPLVLHANVGTTAWGSANLTTPSDTGWSNQVVYTTPKFGGLQANVHYQFGEKGGDSGKKNIGVNAMYFGGPLSLVAFYERAQISNPVSLAVMPTKTDWMLGGTYNFEVAKLYATYGQAKVKDLDRKNSTYSLGLDVPVTSAGTIKAALARTKAEIGAVDSTRTTASLGYDHYLSKRTDVYTVLMHDRITDLKSGTSVIAGIRHRF
;
A
#
# COMPACT_ATOMS: atom_id res chain seq x y z
N MET A 1 -55.17 18.85 -27.90
CA MET A 1 -54.59 17.51 -27.66
C MET A 1 -53.10 17.41 -28.01
N LYS A 2 -52.55 18.04 -29.08
CA LYS A 2 -51.09 17.95 -29.43
C LYS A 2 -50.15 18.63 -28.40
N ARG A 3 -50.56 19.64 -27.67
CA ARG A 3 -49.72 20.34 -26.68
C ARG A 3 -49.52 19.54 -25.37
N SER A 4 -50.47 18.68 -25.01
CA SER A 4 -50.37 17.85 -23.82
C SER A 4 -49.41 16.68 -23.97
N PHE A 5 -49.22 16.15 -25.17
CA PHE A 5 -48.24 15.07 -25.43
C PHE A 5 -46.80 15.58 -25.43
N ILE A 6 -46.54 16.83 -25.83
CA ILE A 6 -45.21 17.43 -25.79
C ILE A 6 -44.79 17.70 -24.35
N ALA A 7 -45.71 18.16 -23.48
CA ALA A 7 -45.43 18.38 -22.06
C ALA A 7 -45.15 17.05 -21.31
N LEU A 8 -45.85 15.96 -21.66
CA LEU A 8 -45.64 14.65 -21.07
C LEU A 8 -44.31 14.03 -21.54
N ALA A 9 -43.96 14.20 -22.83
CA ALA A 9 -42.67 13.75 -23.35
C ALA A 9 -41.48 14.53 -22.74
N ALA A 10 -41.62 15.83 -22.51
CA ALA A 10 -40.64 16.67 -21.84
C ALA A 10 -40.50 16.29 -20.36
N ALA A 11 -41.60 15.99 -19.66
CA ALA A 11 -41.58 15.53 -18.27
C ALA A 11 -40.96 14.13 -18.12
N LEU A 12 -41.18 13.23 -19.06
CA LEU A 12 -40.53 11.91 -19.10
C LEU A 12 -39.04 11.98 -19.47
N ALA A 13 -38.66 12.93 -20.32
CA ALA A 13 -37.23 13.19 -20.61
C ALA A 13 -36.48 13.79 -19.40
N CYS A 14 -37.14 14.63 -18.59
CA CYS A 14 -36.59 15.17 -17.35
C CYS A 14 -36.55 14.14 -16.21
N ALA A 15 -37.45 13.15 -16.18
CA ALA A 15 -37.44 12.09 -15.20
C ALA A 15 -36.29 11.09 -15.43
N GLY A 16 -35.82 10.91 -16.67
CA GLY A 16 -34.65 10.09 -17.00
C GLY A 16 -33.31 10.70 -16.60
N ALA A 17 -33.24 12.03 -16.41
CA ALA A 17 -32.02 12.73 -15.98
C ALA A 17 -31.80 12.74 -14.45
N ALA A 18 -32.79 12.26 -13.67
CA ALA A 18 -32.75 12.33 -12.20
C ALA A 18 -32.00 11.14 -11.51
N HIS A 19 -31.40 10.22 -12.26
CA HIS A 19 -30.74 9.05 -11.72
C HIS A 19 -29.21 9.03 -11.82
N ALA A 20 -28.57 10.12 -12.23
CA ALA A 20 -27.13 10.26 -12.05
C ALA A 20 -26.86 10.58 -10.57
N GLN A 21 -26.90 9.57 -9.69
CA GLN A 21 -26.60 9.76 -8.27
C GLN A 21 -25.10 9.96 -8.09
N SER A 22 -24.67 11.21 -8.25
CA SER A 22 -23.31 11.63 -7.89
C SER A 22 -23.15 11.54 -6.38
N SER A 23 -22.16 10.81 -5.91
CA SER A 23 -21.86 10.71 -4.48
C SER A 23 -20.45 11.21 -4.19
N VAL A 24 -20.33 12.08 -3.21
CA VAL A 24 -19.04 12.48 -2.64
C VAL A 24 -19.02 12.02 -1.19
N GLN A 25 -17.98 11.32 -0.80
CA GLN A 25 -17.81 10.77 0.53
C GLN A 25 -16.52 11.28 1.15
N LEU A 26 -16.60 11.77 2.38
CA LEU A 26 -15.46 11.92 3.27
C LEU A 26 -15.09 10.52 3.80
N THR A 27 -13.81 10.18 3.78
CA THR A 27 -13.33 8.88 4.21
C THR A 27 -11.94 9.02 4.81
N GLY A 28 -11.60 8.13 5.72
CA GLY A 28 -10.29 8.19 6.36
C GLY A 28 -10.05 7.09 7.37
N LEU A 29 -8.85 7.12 7.90
CA LEU A 29 -8.39 6.24 8.94
C LEU A 29 -7.39 6.98 9.82
N VAL A 30 -7.59 6.92 11.13
CA VAL A 30 -6.69 7.44 12.15
C VAL A 30 -6.14 6.27 12.93
N ASP A 31 -4.83 6.17 13.02
CA ASP A 31 -4.10 5.13 13.74
C ASP A 31 -2.99 5.80 14.56
N ALA A 32 -3.08 5.69 15.88
CA ALA A 32 -2.09 6.19 16.83
C ALA A 32 -1.66 5.07 17.77
N TYR A 33 -0.38 5.07 18.11
CA TYR A 33 0.20 4.10 19.04
C TYR A 33 1.14 4.74 20.03
N ALA A 34 1.36 4.06 21.15
CA ALA A 34 2.40 4.39 22.11
C ALA A 34 3.20 3.12 22.46
N GLY A 35 4.46 3.31 22.85
CA GLY A 35 5.28 2.19 23.23
C GLY A 35 6.77 2.48 23.25
N SER A 36 7.56 1.41 23.19
CA SER A 36 9.01 1.47 23.08
C SER A 36 9.44 0.90 21.73
N MET A 37 10.14 1.69 20.95
CA MET A 37 10.66 1.31 19.63
C MET A 37 12.18 1.18 19.65
N ARG A 38 12.68 0.07 19.12
CA ARG A 38 14.09 -0.18 18.87
C ARG A 38 14.25 -1.09 17.67
N MET A 39 14.85 -0.56 16.61
CA MET A 39 15.21 -1.33 15.41
C MET A 39 16.61 -1.91 15.54
N ALA A 40 16.95 -2.84 14.66
CA ALA A 40 18.33 -3.34 14.57
C ALA A 40 19.28 -2.18 14.24
N GLY A 41 20.39 -2.09 14.99
CA GLY A 41 21.38 -1.02 14.88
C GLY A 41 21.11 0.20 15.78
N ASP A 42 19.92 0.34 16.37
CA ASP A 42 19.68 1.40 17.33
C ASP A 42 20.48 1.18 18.63
N ALA A 43 21.09 2.23 19.12
CA ALA A 43 21.88 2.18 20.37
C ALA A 43 21.01 1.82 21.58
N SER A 44 19.81 2.40 21.66
CA SER A 44 18.83 2.19 22.74
C SER A 44 17.42 2.24 22.24
N GLY A 45 16.48 1.70 23.01
CA GLY A 45 15.06 1.89 22.80
C GLY A 45 14.63 3.30 23.19
N LYS A 46 13.60 3.82 22.53
CA LYS A 46 12.99 5.12 22.83
C LYS A 46 11.50 4.96 23.04
N GLY A 47 10.95 5.64 24.06
CA GLY A 47 9.52 5.80 24.23
C GLY A 47 8.96 6.68 23.12
N VAL A 48 7.85 6.29 22.53
CA VAL A 48 7.23 7.01 21.43
C VAL A 48 5.72 7.07 21.60
N VAL A 49 5.12 8.17 21.19
CA VAL A 49 3.75 8.22 20.66
C VAL A 49 3.91 8.46 19.18
N GLY A 50 3.27 7.64 18.35
CA GLY A 50 3.47 7.69 16.91
C GLY A 50 2.17 7.52 16.12
N SER A 51 2.24 7.79 14.83
CA SER A 51 1.16 7.63 13.88
C SER A 51 1.38 6.40 13.01
N GLY A 52 0.31 5.65 12.73
CA GLY A 52 0.38 4.56 11.77
C GLY A 52 1.02 3.29 12.31
N GLY A 53 0.66 2.84 13.51
CA GLY A 53 1.17 1.59 14.07
C GLY A 53 0.79 0.38 13.23
N MET A 54 -0.47 0.21 12.91
CA MET A 54 -0.99 -0.86 12.02
C MET A 54 -1.24 -0.39 10.59
N THR A 55 -1.60 0.88 10.40
CA THR A 55 -1.96 1.45 9.10
C THR A 55 -1.62 2.93 9.09
N THR A 56 -0.92 3.41 8.06
CA THR A 56 -0.62 4.84 7.91
C THR A 56 -1.91 5.65 7.93
N SER A 57 -1.99 6.64 8.82
CA SER A 57 -3.18 7.50 8.93
C SER A 57 -3.37 8.35 7.69
N TRP A 58 -4.62 8.48 7.25
CA TRP A 58 -4.98 9.23 6.05
C TRP A 58 -6.43 9.71 6.10
N TRP A 59 -6.74 10.73 5.31
CA TRP A 59 -8.10 11.20 5.10
C TRP A 59 -8.26 11.74 3.69
N GLY A 60 -9.49 11.96 3.26
CA GLY A 60 -9.76 12.61 1.99
C GLY A 60 -11.18 12.39 1.48
N MET A 61 -11.35 12.68 0.23
CA MET A 61 -12.63 12.59 -0.48
C MET A 61 -12.50 11.65 -1.67
N LYS A 62 -13.57 10.92 -1.92
CA LYS A 62 -13.79 10.16 -3.14
C LYS A 62 -15.21 10.42 -3.65
N GLY A 63 -15.37 10.43 -4.95
CA GLY A 63 -16.68 10.59 -5.57
C GLY A 63 -16.83 9.70 -6.78
N GLN A 64 -18.09 9.44 -7.13
CA GLN A 64 -18.43 8.67 -8.33
C GLN A 64 -19.67 9.29 -8.96
N GLU A 65 -19.68 9.32 -10.29
CA GLU A 65 -20.82 9.70 -11.12
C GLU A 65 -21.11 8.59 -12.13
N ASP A 66 -22.37 8.20 -12.25
CA ASP A 66 -22.84 7.28 -13.28
C ASP A 66 -23.19 8.09 -14.53
N LEU A 67 -22.48 7.85 -15.62
CA LEU A 67 -22.68 8.53 -16.90
C LEU A 67 -23.73 7.87 -17.79
N GLY A 68 -24.33 6.77 -17.32
CA GLY A 68 -25.25 5.95 -18.12
C GLY A 68 -24.51 4.96 -19.04
N GLY A 69 -25.28 4.03 -19.62
CA GLY A 69 -24.70 3.03 -20.55
C GLY A 69 -23.62 2.12 -19.94
N GLY A 70 -23.54 2.03 -18.60
CA GLY A 70 -22.51 1.26 -17.90
C GLY A 70 -21.18 2.01 -17.73
N LEU A 71 -21.10 3.28 -18.14
CA LEU A 71 -19.94 4.14 -17.93
C LEU A 71 -20.04 4.88 -16.60
N LYS A 72 -18.89 4.96 -15.88
CA LYS A 72 -18.77 5.70 -14.62
C LYS A 72 -17.48 6.48 -14.61
N VAL A 73 -17.54 7.68 -14.06
CA VAL A 73 -16.34 8.44 -13.69
C VAL A 73 -16.21 8.45 -12.17
N ASP A 74 -15.00 8.34 -11.67
CA ASP A 74 -14.70 8.47 -10.25
C ASP A 74 -13.44 9.31 -10.04
N PHE A 75 -13.34 9.92 -8.86
CA PHE A 75 -12.14 10.62 -8.44
C PHE A 75 -11.76 10.25 -7.01
N GLN A 76 -10.49 10.41 -6.69
CA GLN A 76 -9.95 10.24 -5.34
C GLN A 76 -8.93 11.34 -5.06
N LEU A 77 -9.10 12.02 -3.92
CA LEU A 77 -8.18 13.02 -3.37
C LEU A 77 -7.95 12.66 -1.91
N THR A 78 -6.86 11.94 -1.61
CA THR A 78 -6.56 11.45 -0.27
C THR A 78 -5.13 11.77 0.15
N ALA A 79 -4.98 12.15 1.42
CA ALA A 79 -3.73 12.63 2.00
C ALA A 79 -3.33 11.75 3.19
N PHE A 80 -2.06 11.37 3.26
CA PHE A 80 -1.50 10.83 4.49
C PHE A 80 -1.31 11.95 5.52
N MET A 81 -1.31 11.58 6.80
CA MET A 81 -1.07 12.48 7.91
C MET A 81 -0.39 11.77 9.07
N ARG A 82 0.31 12.53 9.89
CA ARG A 82 0.92 12.09 11.15
C ARG A 82 0.07 12.61 12.30
N VAL A 83 -0.71 11.74 12.93
CA VAL A 83 -1.68 12.16 13.97
C VAL A 83 -1.04 12.48 15.30
N ASP A 84 0.18 12.02 15.54
CA ASP A 84 0.99 12.33 16.71
C ASP A 84 1.49 13.78 16.75
N THR A 85 1.73 14.38 15.57
CA THR A 85 2.25 15.75 15.44
C THR A 85 1.28 16.71 14.77
N GLY A 86 0.22 16.20 14.11
CA GLY A 86 -0.68 16.98 13.28
C GLY A 86 -0.09 17.37 11.91
N SER A 87 1.07 16.86 11.56
CA SER A 87 1.75 17.21 10.32
C SER A 87 1.15 16.47 9.10
N PRO A 88 1.08 17.13 7.94
CA PRO A 88 0.66 16.45 6.70
C PRO A 88 1.72 15.47 6.20
N GLY A 89 1.28 14.48 5.41
CA GLY A 89 2.17 13.51 4.76
C GLY A 89 2.77 12.48 5.71
N ARG A 90 3.56 11.56 5.14
CA ARG A 90 4.30 10.51 5.88
C ARG A 90 5.63 11.05 6.43
N PHE A 91 6.18 12.05 5.77
CA PHE A 91 7.45 12.73 6.07
C PHE A 91 7.39 14.17 5.57
N ASP A 92 8.34 14.99 5.98
CA ASP A 92 8.41 16.39 5.55
C ASP A 92 8.73 16.49 4.05
N GLY A 93 7.92 17.26 3.32
CA GLY A 93 8.02 17.37 1.86
C GLY A 93 7.19 16.32 1.07
N ASP A 94 6.45 15.44 1.74
CA ASP A 94 5.47 14.58 1.04
C ASP A 94 4.38 15.46 0.41
N PRO A 95 3.93 15.20 -0.84
CA PRO A 95 2.85 15.98 -1.45
C PRO A 95 1.60 15.96 -0.59
N TYR A 96 0.78 17.03 -0.62
CA TYR A 96 -0.43 17.09 0.21
C TYR A 96 -1.37 15.90 -0.05
N PHE A 97 -1.78 15.67 -1.29
CA PHE A 97 -2.51 14.45 -1.66
C PHE A 97 -1.54 13.31 -1.99
N SER A 98 -0.75 12.94 -0.99
CA SER A 98 0.33 11.96 -1.14
C SER A 98 -0.13 10.54 -1.39
N ARG A 99 -1.37 10.19 -1.00
CA ARG A 99 -1.92 8.85 -1.15
C ARG A 99 -2.55 8.66 -2.52
N ASP A 100 -3.59 9.43 -2.83
CA ASP A 100 -4.28 9.40 -4.13
C ASP A 100 -4.63 10.81 -4.57
N ALA A 101 -4.42 11.13 -5.85
CA ALA A 101 -4.89 12.33 -6.54
C ALA A 101 -5.14 11.95 -8.00
N ASN A 102 -6.34 11.45 -8.29
CA ASN A 102 -6.61 10.85 -9.60
C ASN A 102 -8.08 10.89 -9.98
N VAL A 103 -8.33 10.72 -11.27
CA VAL A 103 -9.64 10.54 -11.88
C VAL A 103 -9.63 9.29 -12.75
N GLY A 104 -10.71 8.54 -12.74
CA GLY A 104 -10.87 7.29 -13.49
C GLY A 104 -12.15 7.25 -14.31
N LEU A 105 -12.09 6.58 -15.45
CA LEU A 105 -13.22 6.20 -16.28
C LEU A 105 -13.35 4.69 -16.31
N SER A 106 -14.50 4.17 -15.94
CA SER A 106 -14.78 2.72 -15.82
C SER A 106 -15.95 2.32 -16.72
N GLY A 107 -15.90 1.09 -17.20
CA GLY A 107 -16.96 0.52 -18.03
C GLY A 107 -16.76 -0.99 -18.24
N GLY A 108 -17.44 -1.57 -19.22
CA GLY A 108 -17.25 -2.98 -19.61
C GLY A 108 -15.81 -3.32 -20.03
N PHE A 109 -15.03 -2.32 -20.42
CA PHE A 109 -13.62 -2.45 -20.80
C PHE A 109 -12.67 -2.49 -19.58
N GLY A 110 -13.15 -2.31 -18.35
CA GLY A 110 -12.35 -2.13 -17.16
C GLY A 110 -12.27 -0.67 -16.72
N THR A 111 -11.12 -0.23 -16.19
CA THR A 111 -10.92 1.15 -15.72
C THR A 111 -9.61 1.73 -16.24
N VAL A 112 -9.66 2.96 -16.74
CA VAL A 112 -8.47 3.78 -17.02
C VAL A 112 -8.43 4.90 -16.01
N ARG A 113 -7.31 5.10 -15.33
CA ARG A 113 -7.11 6.11 -14.28
C ARG A 113 -5.88 6.95 -14.54
N LEU A 114 -6.01 8.27 -14.35
CA LEU A 114 -4.95 9.24 -14.57
C LEU A 114 -4.65 9.99 -13.27
N GLY A 115 -3.37 10.18 -12.97
CA GLY A 115 -2.90 10.97 -11.83
C GLY A 115 -2.02 10.18 -10.87
N ARG A 116 -2.05 10.55 -9.59
CA ARG A 116 -1.29 9.88 -8.54
C ARG A 116 -2.11 8.77 -7.91
N GLY A 117 -1.50 7.62 -7.70
CA GLY A 117 -2.11 6.47 -7.03
C GLY A 117 -1.08 5.41 -6.68
N MET A 118 -1.54 4.26 -6.19
CA MET A 118 -0.67 3.17 -5.76
C MET A 118 0.28 2.70 -6.86
N ALA A 119 1.51 2.37 -6.47
CA ALA A 119 2.48 1.68 -7.32
C ALA A 119 2.10 0.18 -7.48
N PRO A 120 2.59 -0.51 -8.51
CA PRO A 120 2.25 -1.91 -8.77
C PRO A 120 2.55 -2.85 -7.61
N ASN A 121 3.63 -2.59 -6.86
CA ASN A 121 4.11 -3.42 -5.76
C ASN A 121 3.25 -3.33 -4.50
N PHE A 122 2.55 -2.21 -4.27
CA PHE A 122 1.99 -1.89 -2.95
C PHE A 122 0.83 -2.79 -2.58
N LEU A 123 -0.21 -2.86 -3.41
CA LEU A 123 -1.40 -3.65 -3.10
C LEU A 123 -1.10 -5.16 -2.94
N PRO A 124 -0.31 -5.82 -3.82
CA PRO A 124 0.12 -7.19 -3.59
C PRO A 124 0.83 -7.40 -2.26
N THR A 125 1.72 -6.49 -1.85
CA THR A 125 2.48 -6.57 -0.60
C THR A 125 1.57 -6.49 0.62
N ILE A 126 0.62 -5.55 0.65
CA ILE A 126 -0.27 -5.38 1.81
C ILE A 126 -1.31 -6.49 1.96
N LEU A 127 -1.70 -7.13 0.86
CA LEU A 127 -2.68 -8.23 0.87
C LEU A 127 -2.09 -9.56 1.34
N THR A 128 -0.77 -9.70 1.34
CA THR A 128 -0.09 -10.97 1.60
C THR A 128 0.73 -10.99 2.88
N ASN A 129 0.35 -10.18 3.87
CA ASN A 129 0.88 -10.26 5.23
C ASN A 129 -0.19 -9.91 6.28
N PRO A 130 -0.06 -10.41 7.53
CA PRO A 130 -1.05 -10.21 8.59
C PRO A 130 -1.18 -8.77 9.07
N PHE A 131 -0.11 -7.97 8.95
CA PHE A 131 -0.04 -6.60 9.45
C PHE A 131 -0.31 -5.55 8.36
N GLY A 132 -0.87 -5.96 7.20
CA GLY A 132 -1.34 -5.08 6.13
C GLY A 132 -0.26 -4.11 5.64
N ASP A 133 -0.59 -2.82 5.64
CA ASP A 133 0.27 -1.73 5.17
C ASP A 133 1.09 -1.05 6.29
N SER A 134 1.33 -1.74 7.41
CA SER A 134 2.12 -1.18 8.51
C SER A 134 3.58 -0.95 8.12
N PHE A 135 4.02 0.30 8.04
CA PHE A 135 5.42 0.70 7.94
C PHE A 135 6.14 0.71 9.29
N THR A 136 5.43 0.35 10.37
CA THR A 136 5.96 0.37 11.74
C THR A 136 6.31 -1.03 12.22
N ILE A 137 5.45 -2.02 11.98
CA ILE A 137 5.60 -3.36 12.59
C ILE A 137 5.36 -4.53 11.62
N SER A 138 5.04 -4.30 10.34
CA SER A 138 4.91 -5.39 9.37
C SER A 138 6.28 -5.83 8.85
N PRO A 139 6.74 -7.08 9.14
CA PRO A 139 8.03 -7.55 8.67
C PRO A 139 8.21 -7.45 7.16
N LEU A 140 7.20 -7.85 6.37
CA LEU A 140 7.28 -7.80 4.91
C LEU A 140 7.39 -6.37 4.39
N VAL A 141 6.56 -5.45 4.90
CA VAL A 141 6.55 -4.04 4.46
C VAL A 141 7.86 -3.36 4.85
N LEU A 142 8.38 -3.61 6.05
CA LEU A 142 9.67 -3.09 6.50
C LEU A 142 10.84 -3.59 5.63
N HIS A 143 10.76 -4.80 5.10
CA HIS A 143 11.79 -5.36 4.23
C HIS A 143 11.67 -4.90 2.78
N ALA A 144 10.45 -4.74 2.28
CA ALA A 144 10.19 -4.36 0.90
C ALA A 144 10.35 -2.84 0.67
N ASN A 145 9.90 -2.02 1.63
CA ASN A 145 9.68 -0.60 1.40
C ASN A 145 10.42 0.34 2.35
N VAL A 146 10.86 -0.11 3.52
CA VAL A 146 11.54 0.75 4.51
C VAL A 146 12.98 0.32 4.69
N GLY A 147 13.91 1.21 4.35
CA GLY A 147 15.29 1.07 4.72
C GLY A 147 15.55 1.50 6.16
N THR A 148 16.42 0.79 6.85
CA THR A 148 17.03 1.30 8.07
C THR A 148 18.36 1.98 7.73
N THR A 149 18.82 2.89 8.57
CA THR A 149 20.16 3.48 8.47
C THR A 149 21.26 2.42 8.41
N ALA A 150 21.03 1.27 9.02
CA ALA A 150 21.92 0.13 9.03
C ALA A 150 22.07 -0.56 7.67
N TRP A 151 21.07 -0.46 6.81
CA TRP A 151 21.13 -0.90 5.41
C TRP A 151 21.58 0.22 4.50
N GLY A 152 21.92 1.39 5.07
CA GLY A 152 22.41 2.57 4.40
C GLY A 152 21.32 3.40 3.74
N SER A 153 21.63 4.68 3.48
CA SER A 153 20.82 5.56 2.64
C SER A 153 20.61 5.02 1.21
N ALA A 154 21.39 4.03 0.83
CA ALA A 154 21.24 3.25 -0.40
C ALA A 154 20.21 2.14 -0.29
N ASN A 155 19.39 2.10 0.74
CA ASN A 155 18.24 1.22 0.76
C ASN A 155 17.14 1.78 -0.13
N LEU A 156 17.26 1.46 -1.36
CA LEU A 156 16.54 2.02 -2.48
C LEU A 156 15.20 1.32 -2.73
N THR A 157 14.79 0.44 -1.84
CA THR A 157 13.41 -0.01 -1.72
C THR A 157 12.67 1.00 -0.84
N THR A 158 12.49 2.22 -1.32
CA THR A 158 12.02 3.28 -0.46
C THR A 158 10.50 3.31 -0.34
N PRO A 159 9.98 3.69 0.83
CA PRO A 159 8.54 3.81 1.09
C PRO A 159 7.84 4.78 0.16
N SER A 160 8.58 5.68 -0.44
CA SER A 160 8.08 6.67 -1.37
C SER A 160 7.54 6.10 -2.67
N ASP A 161 7.95 4.90 -3.03
CA ASP A 161 7.50 4.26 -4.26
C ASP A 161 6.28 3.37 -4.05
N THR A 162 5.56 3.52 -2.93
CA THR A 162 4.22 2.97 -2.73
C THR A 162 3.16 3.67 -3.57
N GLY A 163 3.46 4.85 -4.12
CA GLY A 163 2.60 5.62 -4.99
C GLY A 163 3.39 6.33 -6.08
N TRP A 164 2.92 6.23 -7.31
CA TRP A 164 3.48 6.94 -8.45
C TRP A 164 2.62 8.14 -8.82
N SER A 165 3.27 9.28 -9.12
CA SER A 165 2.63 10.45 -9.72
C SER A 165 2.69 10.35 -11.24
N ASN A 166 1.90 11.19 -11.95
CA ASN A 166 1.95 11.31 -13.41
C ASN A 166 1.77 9.95 -14.11
N GLN A 167 0.91 9.09 -13.55
CA GLN A 167 0.70 7.75 -14.10
C GLN A 167 -0.63 7.61 -14.83
N VAL A 168 -0.61 6.70 -15.78
CA VAL A 168 -1.80 6.05 -16.35
C VAL A 168 -1.85 4.63 -15.80
N VAL A 169 -2.99 4.24 -15.28
CA VAL A 169 -3.26 2.88 -14.82
C VAL A 169 -4.43 2.32 -15.59
N TYR A 170 -4.25 1.16 -16.20
CA TYR A 170 -5.34 0.36 -16.72
C TYR A 170 -5.60 -0.84 -15.81
N THR A 171 -6.84 -0.99 -15.38
CA THR A 171 -7.32 -2.13 -14.59
C THR A 171 -8.28 -2.96 -15.45
N THR A 172 -8.01 -4.24 -15.60
CA THR A 172 -8.88 -5.14 -16.38
C THR A 172 -10.23 -5.33 -15.70
N PRO A 173 -11.28 -5.70 -16.43
CA PRO A 173 -12.44 -6.35 -15.83
C PRO A 173 -12.00 -7.56 -14.99
N LYS A 174 -12.86 -8.01 -14.10
CA LYS A 174 -12.63 -9.27 -13.34
C LYS A 174 -13.02 -10.47 -14.20
N PHE A 175 -12.11 -11.43 -14.31
CA PHE A 175 -12.31 -12.68 -15.05
C PHE A 175 -12.13 -13.86 -14.09
N GLY A 176 -13.23 -14.51 -13.68
CA GLY A 176 -13.16 -15.68 -12.81
C GLY A 176 -12.37 -15.47 -11.51
N GLY A 177 -12.46 -14.28 -10.91
CA GLY A 177 -11.70 -13.89 -9.71
C GLY A 177 -10.34 -13.25 -9.98
N LEU A 178 -9.83 -13.30 -11.21
CA LEU A 178 -8.57 -12.64 -11.62
C LEU A 178 -8.82 -11.19 -12.03
N GLN A 179 -7.96 -10.28 -11.58
CA GLN A 179 -7.87 -8.89 -12.03
C GLN A 179 -6.40 -8.50 -12.15
N ALA A 180 -6.06 -7.72 -13.19
CA ALA A 180 -4.71 -7.23 -13.42
C ALA A 180 -4.70 -5.71 -13.62
N ASN A 181 -3.56 -5.09 -13.29
CA ASN A 181 -3.32 -3.67 -13.50
C ASN A 181 -2.02 -3.50 -14.29
N VAL A 182 -2.03 -2.55 -15.21
CA VAL A 182 -0.84 -2.08 -15.94
C VAL A 182 -0.64 -0.62 -15.59
N HIS A 183 0.58 -0.28 -15.17
CA HIS A 183 0.94 1.06 -14.71
C HIS A 183 2.05 1.62 -15.59
N TYR A 184 1.91 2.87 -15.97
CA TYR A 184 2.96 3.62 -16.63
C TYR A 184 3.05 5.03 -16.05
N GLN A 185 4.25 5.43 -15.61
CA GLN A 185 4.54 6.78 -15.11
C GLN A 185 5.31 7.56 -16.17
N PHE A 186 4.81 8.75 -16.51
CA PHE A 186 5.48 9.68 -17.43
C PHE A 186 6.56 10.49 -16.71
N GLY A 187 7.66 10.74 -17.39
CA GLY A 187 8.77 11.52 -16.85
C GLY A 187 8.55 13.03 -16.85
N GLU A 188 7.65 13.54 -17.71
CA GLU A 188 7.25 14.95 -17.86
C GLU A 188 8.43 15.93 -18.04
N LYS A 189 9.54 15.46 -18.57
CA LYS A 189 10.68 16.30 -18.96
C LYS A 189 10.94 16.16 -20.45
N GLY A 190 11.20 17.26 -21.13
CA GLY A 190 11.66 17.24 -22.51
C GLY A 190 12.98 16.47 -22.61
N GLY A 191 13.09 15.58 -23.59
CA GLY A 191 14.22 14.64 -23.71
C GLY A 191 14.02 13.38 -22.85
N ASP A 192 15.11 12.67 -22.56
CA ASP A 192 15.06 11.34 -21.92
C ASP A 192 15.37 11.31 -20.42
N SER A 193 15.46 12.47 -19.78
CA SER A 193 15.92 12.62 -18.39
C SER A 193 14.82 12.56 -17.34
N GLY A 194 13.58 12.25 -17.70
CA GLY A 194 12.47 12.16 -16.75
C GLY A 194 12.35 10.78 -16.11
N LYS A 195 11.75 10.74 -14.90
CA LYS A 195 11.43 9.49 -14.19
C LYS A 195 10.36 8.72 -14.95
N LYS A 196 10.70 7.58 -15.53
CA LYS A 196 9.79 6.71 -16.26
C LYS A 196 9.70 5.36 -15.54
N ASN A 197 8.51 5.02 -15.07
CA ASN A 197 8.29 3.74 -14.41
C ASN A 197 7.24 2.94 -15.17
N ILE A 198 7.41 1.63 -15.23
CA ILE A 198 6.45 0.69 -15.77
C ILE A 198 6.30 -0.47 -14.82
N GLY A 199 5.08 -0.97 -14.66
CA GLY A 199 4.84 -2.15 -13.85
C GLY A 199 3.47 -2.75 -14.08
N VAL A 200 3.35 -3.97 -13.63
CA VAL A 200 2.11 -4.74 -13.70
C VAL A 200 1.88 -5.44 -12.36
N ASN A 201 0.63 -5.63 -12.00
CA ASN A 201 0.28 -6.58 -10.97
C ASN A 201 -0.96 -7.37 -11.36
N ALA A 202 -1.11 -8.54 -10.76
CA ALA A 202 -2.27 -9.41 -10.93
C ALA A 202 -2.67 -9.99 -9.58
N MET A 203 -3.96 -10.09 -9.36
CA MET A 203 -4.54 -10.61 -8.13
C MET A 203 -5.69 -11.56 -8.48
N TYR A 204 -5.66 -12.74 -7.86
CA TYR A 204 -6.71 -13.74 -7.97
C TYR A 204 -7.33 -13.98 -6.59
N PHE A 205 -8.65 -13.98 -6.53
CA PHE A 205 -9.44 -14.29 -5.35
C PHE A 205 -10.47 -15.37 -5.69
N GLY A 206 -10.26 -16.56 -5.17
CA GLY A 206 -11.10 -17.74 -5.43
C GLY A 206 -11.34 -18.54 -4.16
N GLY A 207 -12.51 -18.40 -3.54
CA GLY A 207 -12.84 -19.07 -2.28
C GLY A 207 -11.82 -18.77 -1.17
N PRO A 208 -11.21 -19.81 -0.56
CA PRO A 208 -10.22 -19.61 0.50
C PRO A 208 -8.85 -19.14 0.00
N LEU A 209 -8.57 -19.26 -1.31
CA LEU A 209 -7.29 -18.97 -1.92
C LEU A 209 -7.25 -17.54 -2.47
N SER A 210 -6.19 -16.80 -2.14
CA SER A 210 -5.82 -15.58 -2.85
C SER A 210 -4.38 -15.70 -3.34
N LEU A 211 -4.13 -15.28 -4.59
CA LEU A 211 -2.81 -15.22 -5.18
C LEU A 211 -2.55 -13.82 -5.69
N VAL A 212 -1.33 -13.35 -5.53
CA VAL A 212 -0.90 -12.04 -6.03
C VAL A 212 0.47 -12.14 -6.69
N ALA A 213 0.69 -11.29 -7.68
CA ALA A 213 2.00 -11.10 -8.28
C ALA A 213 2.18 -9.64 -8.68
N PHE A 214 3.41 -9.16 -8.66
CA PHE A 214 3.77 -7.91 -9.32
C PHE A 214 5.15 -8.01 -9.97
N TYR A 215 5.35 -7.15 -10.96
CA TYR A 215 6.63 -6.84 -11.56
C TYR A 215 6.69 -5.36 -11.89
N GLU A 216 7.79 -4.70 -11.52
CA GLU A 216 8.01 -3.31 -11.86
C GLU A 216 9.46 -3.04 -12.24
N ARG A 217 9.63 -2.06 -13.12
CA ARG A 217 10.89 -1.39 -13.39
C ARG A 217 10.70 0.08 -13.09
N ALA A 218 11.34 0.55 -12.02
CA ALA A 218 11.12 1.87 -11.48
C ALA A 218 12.44 2.60 -11.21
N GLN A 219 12.50 3.86 -11.58
CA GLN A 219 13.59 4.75 -11.20
C GLN A 219 13.38 5.25 -9.78
N ILE A 220 14.37 5.06 -8.93
CA ILE A 220 14.31 5.36 -7.51
C ILE A 220 14.72 6.81 -7.30
N SER A 221 13.82 7.64 -6.76
CA SER A 221 14.09 9.07 -6.61
C SER A 221 13.48 9.75 -5.40
N ASN A 222 12.89 9.01 -4.46
CA ASN A 222 12.21 9.65 -3.34
C ASN A 222 12.31 8.77 -2.08
N PRO A 223 12.56 9.30 -0.88
CA PRO A 223 12.78 10.71 -0.57
C PRO A 223 14.18 11.22 -0.93
N VAL A 224 15.04 10.36 -1.46
CA VAL A 224 16.44 10.69 -1.78
C VAL A 224 16.53 11.23 -3.20
N SER A 225 16.86 12.51 -3.32
CA SER A 225 17.29 13.08 -4.61
C SER A 225 18.72 12.60 -4.89
N LEU A 226 18.86 11.63 -5.80
CA LEU A 226 20.14 11.18 -6.29
C LEU A 226 20.51 11.94 -7.58
N ALA A 227 21.76 12.30 -7.74
CA ALA A 227 22.26 12.91 -8.97
C ALA A 227 22.05 12.01 -10.20
N VAL A 228 22.06 10.69 -9.97
CA VAL A 228 21.67 9.65 -10.93
C VAL A 228 20.51 8.88 -10.33
N MET A 229 19.43 8.72 -11.07
CA MET A 229 18.26 7.92 -10.65
C MET A 229 18.46 6.46 -11.07
N PRO A 230 18.98 5.58 -10.20
CA PRO A 230 19.18 4.19 -10.55
C PRO A 230 17.83 3.50 -10.80
N THR A 231 17.86 2.52 -11.68
CA THR A 231 16.67 1.72 -11.99
C THR A 231 16.61 0.47 -11.12
N LYS A 232 15.53 0.32 -10.39
CA LYS A 232 15.17 -0.90 -9.67
C LYS A 232 14.31 -1.78 -10.57
N THR A 233 14.61 -3.07 -10.63
CA THR A 233 13.69 -4.10 -11.09
C THR A 233 13.23 -4.89 -9.87
N ASP A 234 11.94 -5.00 -9.66
CA ASP A 234 11.35 -5.62 -8.48
C ASP A 234 10.19 -6.53 -8.87
N TRP A 235 10.07 -7.68 -8.23
CA TRP A 235 8.96 -8.60 -8.41
C TRP A 235 8.70 -9.42 -7.15
N MET A 236 7.46 -9.83 -6.98
CA MET A 236 7.03 -10.70 -5.89
C MET A 236 5.88 -11.60 -6.36
N LEU A 237 5.91 -12.82 -5.86
CA LEU A 237 4.78 -13.73 -5.85
C LEU A 237 4.33 -13.91 -4.41
N GLY A 238 3.03 -13.94 -4.18
CA GLY A 238 2.47 -14.11 -2.85
C GLY A 238 1.11 -14.82 -2.90
N GLY A 239 0.75 -15.42 -1.79
CA GLY A 239 -0.54 -16.06 -1.64
C GLY A 239 -0.98 -16.14 -0.20
N THR A 240 -2.29 -16.32 -0.05
CA THR A 240 -2.94 -16.58 1.24
C THR A 240 -3.93 -17.72 1.11
N TYR A 241 -4.05 -18.51 2.17
CA TYR A 241 -5.08 -19.52 2.24
C TYR A 241 -5.79 -19.45 3.60
N ASN A 242 -7.11 -19.35 3.55
CA ASN A 242 -7.97 -19.29 4.73
C ASN A 242 -8.52 -20.66 5.05
N PHE A 243 -8.07 -21.25 6.15
CA PHE A 243 -8.53 -22.55 6.67
C PHE A 243 -9.74 -22.40 7.62
N GLU A 244 -10.37 -21.21 7.70
CA GLU A 244 -11.39 -20.82 8.67
C GLU A 244 -10.85 -20.67 10.10
N VAL A 245 -10.14 -21.66 10.61
CA VAL A 245 -9.48 -21.63 11.95
C VAL A 245 -8.21 -20.79 11.95
N ALA A 246 -7.61 -20.60 10.79
CA ALA A 246 -6.38 -19.79 10.60
C ALA A 246 -6.24 -19.35 9.16
N LYS A 247 -5.62 -18.18 8.93
CA LYS A 247 -5.23 -17.73 7.59
C LYS A 247 -3.71 -17.69 7.49
N LEU A 248 -3.18 -18.42 6.52
CA LEU A 248 -1.75 -18.42 6.18
C LEU A 248 -1.44 -17.41 5.10
N TYR A 249 -0.22 -16.87 5.16
CA TYR A 249 0.35 -15.94 4.20
C TYR A 249 1.76 -16.38 3.83
N ALA A 250 2.12 -16.34 2.56
CA ALA A 250 3.47 -16.62 2.11
C ALA A 250 3.83 -15.73 0.91
N THR A 251 5.06 -15.22 0.90
CA THR A 251 5.59 -14.44 -0.22
C THR A 251 7.04 -14.77 -0.51
N TYR A 252 7.42 -14.61 -1.76
CA TYR A 252 8.80 -14.54 -2.20
C TYR A 252 8.95 -13.49 -3.28
N GLY A 253 10.00 -12.67 -3.19
CA GLY A 253 10.28 -11.62 -4.16
C GLY A 253 11.75 -11.25 -4.21
N GLN A 254 12.09 -10.50 -5.25
CA GLN A 254 13.45 -10.05 -5.46
C GLN A 254 13.47 -8.64 -6.07
N ALA A 255 14.29 -7.78 -5.48
CA ALA A 255 14.61 -6.45 -6.00
C ALA A 255 16.09 -6.38 -6.44
N LYS A 256 16.34 -5.82 -7.62
CA LYS A 256 17.70 -5.60 -8.16
C LYS A 256 17.89 -4.15 -8.56
N VAL A 257 19.02 -3.58 -8.18
CA VAL A 257 19.48 -2.27 -8.63
C VAL A 257 20.86 -2.46 -9.27
N LYS A 258 20.85 -2.59 -10.61
CA LYS A 258 22.05 -2.96 -11.36
C LYS A 258 23.18 -1.95 -11.18
N ASP A 259 22.84 -0.65 -11.23
CA ASP A 259 23.81 0.44 -11.17
C ASP A 259 24.52 0.54 -9.80
N LEU A 260 24.02 -0.16 -8.78
CA LEU A 260 24.57 -0.21 -7.43
C LEU A 260 25.07 -1.61 -7.07
N ASP A 261 25.10 -2.53 -8.02
CA ASP A 261 25.42 -3.95 -7.79
C ASP A 261 24.72 -4.52 -6.56
N ARG A 262 23.41 -4.28 -6.51
CA ARG A 262 22.59 -4.66 -5.36
C ARG A 262 21.47 -5.59 -5.75
N LYS A 263 21.30 -6.65 -4.96
CA LYS A 263 20.20 -7.60 -5.07
C LYS A 263 19.66 -7.93 -3.68
N ASN A 264 18.38 -7.79 -3.49
CA ASN A 264 17.67 -8.21 -2.30
C ASN A 264 16.74 -9.37 -2.66
N SER A 265 16.82 -10.46 -1.92
CA SER A 265 15.89 -11.59 -2.02
C SER A 265 15.13 -11.72 -0.71
N THR A 266 13.81 -11.54 -0.75
CA THR A 266 12.94 -11.50 0.43
C THR A 266 11.91 -12.61 0.37
N TYR A 267 11.75 -13.33 1.48
CA TYR A 267 10.60 -14.19 1.71
C TYR A 267 9.94 -13.85 3.04
N SER A 268 8.63 -14.05 3.10
CA SER A 268 7.88 -13.90 4.33
C SER A 268 6.86 -14.99 4.53
N LEU A 269 6.55 -15.25 5.80
CA LEU A 269 5.47 -16.10 6.24
C LEU A 269 4.62 -15.34 7.25
N GLY A 270 3.33 -15.59 7.25
CA GLY A 270 2.42 -14.96 8.19
C GLY A 270 1.25 -15.86 8.56
N LEU A 271 0.64 -15.55 9.68
CA LEU A 271 -0.48 -16.30 10.26
C LEU A 271 -1.43 -15.35 10.98
N ASP A 272 -2.73 -15.47 10.70
CA ASP A 272 -3.81 -14.91 11.51
C ASP A 272 -4.58 -16.07 12.15
N VAL A 273 -4.83 -16.00 13.46
CA VAL A 273 -5.63 -16.95 14.20
C VAL A 273 -6.74 -16.21 14.93
N PRO A 274 -8.01 -16.30 14.51
CA PRO A 274 -9.12 -15.75 15.25
C PRO A 274 -9.28 -16.55 16.55
N VAL A 275 -9.16 -15.85 17.69
CA VAL A 275 -9.24 -16.47 19.02
C VAL A 275 -10.55 -16.13 19.75
N THR A 276 -11.21 -15.07 19.28
CA THR A 276 -12.58 -14.70 19.69
C THR A 276 -13.33 -14.15 18.48
N SER A 277 -14.61 -13.89 18.59
CA SER A 277 -15.40 -13.22 17.53
C SER A 277 -14.91 -11.82 17.17
N ALA A 278 -14.14 -11.17 18.04
CA ALA A 278 -13.62 -9.82 17.86
C ALA A 278 -12.09 -9.76 17.89
N GLY A 279 -11.39 -10.82 18.28
CA GLY A 279 -9.95 -10.82 18.53
C GLY A 279 -9.17 -11.81 17.67
N THR A 280 -8.05 -11.36 17.11
CA THR A 280 -7.17 -12.15 16.24
C THR A 280 -5.73 -12.05 16.71
N ILE A 281 -5.07 -13.19 16.90
CA ILE A 281 -3.61 -13.25 17.04
C ILE A 281 -3.00 -13.21 15.65
N LYS A 282 -1.98 -12.35 15.48
CA LYS A 282 -1.25 -12.14 14.22
C LYS A 282 0.23 -12.45 14.44
N ALA A 283 0.81 -13.23 13.56
CA ALA A 283 2.24 -13.49 13.57
C ALA A 283 2.82 -13.34 12.16
N ALA A 284 4.00 -12.77 12.03
CA ALA A 284 4.70 -12.68 10.76
C ALA A 284 6.21 -12.72 10.96
N LEU A 285 6.88 -13.27 9.95
CA LEU A 285 8.33 -13.31 9.80
C LEU A 285 8.68 -12.87 8.38
N ALA A 286 9.67 -12.00 8.24
CA ALA A 286 10.32 -11.76 6.96
C ALA A 286 11.83 -11.92 7.09
N ARG A 287 12.46 -12.45 6.04
CA ARG A 287 13.89 -12.54 5.92
C ARG A 287 14.33 -12.07 4.53
N THR A 288 15.28 -11.13 4.53
CA THR A 288 15.90 -10.63 3.30
C THR A 288 17.38 -10.89 3.32
N LYS A 289 17.89 -11.53 2.27
CA LYS A 289 19.32 -11.53 1.95
C LYS A 289 19.58 -10.36 1.01
N ALA A 290 20.46 -9.45 1.41
CA ALA A 290 20.97 -8.36 0.60
C ALA A 290 22.39 -8.67 0.16
N GLU A 291 22.62 -8.69 -1.14
CA GLU A 291 23.92 -8.83 -1.80
C GLU A 291 24.29 -7.44 -2.34
N ILE A 292 25.40 -6.87 -1.89
CA ILE A 292 25.85 -5.51 -2.26
C ILE A 292 27.31 -5.62 -2.64
N GLY A 293 27.60 -5.74 -3.95
CA GLY A 293 28.93 -6.10 -4.43
C GLY A 293 29.38 -7.44 -3.85
N ALA A 294 30.52 -7.43 -3.16
CA ALA A 294 31.08 -8.62 -2.49
C ALA A 294 30.56 -8.81 -1.05
N VAL A 295 29.65 -7.98 -0.56
CA VAL A 295 29.19 -8.02 0.84
C VAL A 295 27.78 -8.54 0.91
N ASP A 296 27.59 -9.56 1.74
CA ASP A 296 26.29 -10.12 2.07
C ASP A 296 25.81 -9.63 3.44
N SER A 297 24.55 -9.23 3.52
CA SER A 297 23.89 -8.91 4.77
C SER A 297 22.51 -9.57 4.82
N THR A 298 22.08 -9.95 6.00
CA THR A 298 20.76 -10.56 6.21
C THR A 298 19.98 -9.76 7.26
N ARG A 299 18.74 -9.40 6.92
CA ARG A 299 17.78 -8.89 7.89
C ARG A 299 16.73 -9.93 8.16
N THR A 300 16.37 -10.11 9.42
CA THR A 300 15.25 -10.95 9.86
C THR A 300 14.41 -10.16 10.84
N THR A 301 13.13 -9.99 10.55
CA THR A 301 12.17 -9.33 11.42
C THR A 301 11.00 -10.27 11.70
N ALA A 302 10.63 -10.37 12.97
CA ALA A 302 9.47 -11.14 13.42
C ALA A 302 8.54 -10.26 14.24
N SER A 303 7.24 -10.37 14.01
CA SER A 303 6.21 -9.65 14.76
C SER A 303 5.15 -10.62 15.26
N LEU A 304 4.72 -10.42 16.50
CA LEU A 304 3.60 -11.10 17.13
C LEU A 304 2.67 -10.06 17.72
N GLY A 305 1.40 -10.09 17.35
CA GLY A 305 0.41 -9.12 17.78
C GLY A 305 -0.93 -9.72 18.13
N TYR A 306 -1.72 -8.91 18.83
CA TYR A 306 -3.14 -9.15 19.07
C TYR A 306 -3.92 -7.92 18.62
N ASP A 307 -4.94 -8.13 17.80
CA ASP A 307 -5.82 -7.10 17.25
C ASP A 307 -7.26 -7.40 17.72
N HIS A 308 -7.91 -6.43 18.37
CA HIS A 308 -9.24 -6.59 18.95
C HIS A 308 -10.19 -5.51 18.47
N TYR A 309 -11.25 -5.90 17.78
CA TYR A 309 -12.29 -5.02 17.29
C TYR A 309 -13.24 -4.63 18.40
N LEU A 310 -13.30 -3.34 18.75
CA LEU A 310 -14.31 -2.74 19.62
C LEU A 310 -15.61 -2.48 18.85
N SER A 311 -15.51 -2.27 17.54
CA SER A 311 -16.62 -2.11 16.62
C SER A 311 -16.18 -2.47 15.19
N LYS A 312 -17.09 -2.42 14.20
CA LYS A 312 -16.73 -2.60 12.78
C LYS A 312 -15.70 -1.59 12.26
N ARG A 313 -15.52 -0.45 12.93
CA ARG A 313 -14.66 0.66 12.51
C ARG A 313 -13.50 0.95 13.46
N THR A 314 -13.53 0.40 14.69
CA THR A 314 -12.54 0.70 15.73
C THR A 314 -11.94 -0.57 16.26
N ASP A 315 -10.64 -0.64 16.27
CA ASP A 315 -9.85 -1.71 16.85
C ASP A 315 -8.72 -1.17 17.74
N VAL A 316 -8.35 -1.95 18.74
CA VAL A 316 -7.16 -1.76 19.57
C VAL A 316 -6.22 -2.92 19.36
N TYR A 317 -4.93 -2.65 19.42
CA TYR A 317 -3.93 -3.68 19.15
C TYR A 317 -2.70 -3.54 20.04
N THR A 318 -1.97 -4.63 20.17
CA THR A 318 -0.62 -4.64 20.74
C THR A 318 0.29 -5.51 19.90
N VAL A 319 1.55 -5.11 19.74
CA VAL A 319 2.53 -5.85 18.91
C VAL A 319 3.90 -5.83 19.58
N LEU A 320 4.49 -7.01 19.64
CA LEU A 320 5.92 -7.24 19.91
C LEU A 320 6.62 -7.50 18.59
N MET A 321 7.66 -6.75 18.28
CA MET A 321 8.50 -6.94 17.09
C MET A 321 9.96 -7.10 17.49
N HIS A 322 10.64 -8.08 16.88
CA HIS A 322 12.09 -8.27 17.00
C HIS A 322 12.73 -8.13 15.62
N ASP A 323 13.75 -7.27 15.53
CA ASP A 323 14.47 -6.97 14.29
C ASP A 323 15.96 -7.24 14.46
N ARG A 324 16.52 -7.97 13.49
CA ARG A 324 17.93 -8.37 13.48
C ARG A 324 18.53 -8.17 12.10
N ILE A 325 19.72 -7.55 12.05
CA ILE A 325 20.56 -7.39 10.86
C ILE A 325 21.95 -7.95 11.17
N THR A 326 22.59 -8.57 10.19
CA THR A 326 23.97 -9.08 10.30
C THR A 326 24.88 -7.98 10.83
N ASP A 327 25.76 -8.34 11.79
CA ASP A 327 26.77 -7.48 12.40
C ASP A 327 26.22 -6.26 13.17
N LEU A 328 24.91 -6.18 13.38
CA LEU A 328 24.29 -5.12 14.15
C LEU A 328 23.62 -5.66 15.41
N LYS A 329 23.52 -4.78 16.42
CA LYS A 329 22.77 -5.07 17.64
C LYS A 329 21.28 -5.22 17.27
N SER A 330 20.65 -6.30 17.69
CA SER A 330 19.23 -6.51 17.47
C SER A 330 18.39 -5.51 18.26
N GLY A 331 17.20 -5.20 17.73
CA GLY A 331 16.23 -4.35 18.38
C GLY A 331 14.95 -5.10 18.72
N THR A 332 14.24 -4.63 19.75
CA THR A 332 12.93 -5.13 20.12
C THR A 332 12.01 -3.95 20.39
N SER A 333 10.85 -3.98 19.79
CA SER A 333 9.83 -2.94 19.91
C SER A 333 8.55 -3.54 20.50
N VAL A 334 7.89 -2.78 21.37
CA VAL A 334 6.59 -3.13 21.94
C VAL A 334 5.69 -1.91 21.82
N ILE A 335 4.58 -2.06 21.14
CA ILE A 335 3.61 -0.98 20.95
C ILE A 335 2.20 -1.44 21.28
N ALA A 336 1.37 -0.49 21.69
CA ALA A 336 -0.08 -0.65 21.73
C ALA A 336 -0.72 0.57 21.08
N GLY A 337 -1.84 0.37 20.37
CA GLY A 337 -2.47 1.44 19.61
C GLY A 337 -3.97 1.27 19.44
N ILE A 338 -4.55 2.29 18.87
CA ILE A 338 -5.96 2.35 18.50
C ILE A 338 -6.10 2.86 17.07
N ARG A 339 -6.98 2.21 16.32
CA ARG A 339 -7.27 2.56 14.92
C ARG A 339 -8.77 2.76 14.73
N HIS A 340 -9.13 3.84 14.04
CA HIS A 340 -10.52 4.17 13.72
C HIS A 340 -10.67 4.53 12.25
N ARG A 341 -11.71 3.97 11.60
CA ARG A 341 -12.08 4.22 10.21
C ARG A 341 -13.40 5.00 10.14
N PHE A 342 -13.50 5.98 9.27
CA PHE A 342 -14.71 6.79 9.09
C PHE A 342 -15.04 7.04 7.63
#